data_20885a5dda11f53521a4a1c85c468dc7
#
_entry.id   20885a5dda11f53521a4a1c85c468dc7
#
_cell.length_a   1.000
_cell.length_b   1.000
_cell.length_c   1.000
_cell.angle_alpha   90.00
_cell.angle_beta   90.00
_cell.angle_gamma   90.00
#
_symmetry.space_group_name_H-M   'P 1'
#
loop_
_entity.id
_entity.type
_entity.pdbx_description
1 polymer ?
#
loop_
_entity_poly.entity_id
_entity_poly.type
_entity_poly.pdbx_seq_one_letter_code
_entity_poly.pdbx_strand_id
1 'polypeptide(L)'
;DNKKFKMIGLFDAETKMTNKMKLNYTKGKIISKNIISDNEHELRGHEFHYSELDSVSSDSKFAYELDVGEGIKNHKDGLIQNNTLASYGHLYFDSSNYAKIFVKNCISYSKR
;
A
#
# COMPACT_ATOMS: atom_id res chain seq x y z
N ASP A 1 -8.60 -8.16 -23.24
CA ASP A 1 -9.47 -7.04 -23.52
C ASP A 1 -8.75 -5.74 -23.20
N ASN A 2 -8.68 -4.82 -24.17
CA ASN A 2 -7.91 -3.58 -24.05
C ASN A 2 -8.77 -2.37 -23.64
N LYS A 3 -9.90 -2.61 -23.02
CA LYS A 3 -10.78 -1.52 -22.59
C LYS A 3 -10.28 -0.90 -21.28
N LYS A 4 -10.31 0.43 -21.23
CA LYS A 4 -10.07 1.18 -20.00
C LYS A 4 -11.39 1.48 -19.30
N PHE A 5 -11.37 1.34 -17.99
CA PHE A 5 -12.52 1.66 -17.15
C PHE A 5 -12.10 2.70 -16.12
N LYS A 6 -12.91 3.72 -15.96
CA LYS A 6 -12.67 4.72 -14.92
C LYS A 6 -13.08 4.12 -13.56
N MET A 7 -12.20 4.29 -12.59
CA MET A 7 -12.45 3.91 -11.21
C MET A 7 -12.63 5.17 -10.36
N ILE A 8 -12.45 5.05 -9.06
CA ILE A 8 -12.67 6.18 -8.15
C ILE A 8 -11.75 7.36 -8.44
N GLY A 9 -10.53 7.11 -8.91
CA GLY A 9 -9.60 8.18 -9.28
C GLY A 9 -8.96 8.90 -8.11
N LEU A 10 -8.88 8.26 -6.94
CA LEU A 10 -8.24 8.86 -5.78
C LEU A 10 -6.73 8.99 -5.99
N PHE A 11 -6.12 8.00 -6.61
CA PHE A 11 -4.70 8.02 -6.95
C PHE A 11 -4.53 8.22 -8.45
N ASP A 12 -3.53 9.00 -8.82
CA ASP A 12 -3.15 9.18 -10.22
C ASP A 12 -2.33 7.98 -10.69
N ALA A 13 -3.03 6.91 -10.99
CA ALA A 13 -2.43 5.63 -11.34
C ALA A 13 -3.36 4.82 -12.23
N GLU A 14 -2.78 3.91 -13.00
CA GLU A 14 -3.53 2.96 -13.82
C GLU A 14 -3.06 1.55 -13.49
N THR A 15 -4.01 0.63 -13.37
CA THR A 15 -3.71 -0.79 -13.17
C THR A 15 -4.07 -1.58 -14.42
N LYS A 16 -3.37 -2.69 -14.62
CA LYS A 16 -3.69 -3.64 -15.69
C LYS A 16 -3.62 -5.06 -15.16
N MET A 17 -4.44 -5.92 -15.73
CA MET A 17 -4.38 -7.35 -15.46
C MET A 17 -3.25 -7.97 -16.24
N THR A 18 -2.57 -8.93 -15.64
CA THR A 18 -1.50 -9.69 -16.28
C THR A 18 -1.80 -11.18 -16.21
N ASN A 19 -1.04 -11.97 -16.96
CA ASN A 19 -1.12 -13.43 -16.89
C ASN A 19 -0.20 -14.00 -15.82
N LYS A 20 0.57 -13.17 -15.17
CA LYS A 20 1.52 -13.60 -14.14
C LYS A 20 0.97 -13.33 -12.76
N MET A 21 0.89 -14.40 -11.97
CA MET A 21 0.55 -14.28 -10.56
C MET A 21 1.78 -13.82 -9.77
N LYS A 22 1.58 -12.82 -8.91
CA LYS A 22 2.57 -12.42 -7.94
C LYS A 22 2.15 -13.00 -6.59
N LEU A 23 2.97 -13.89 -6.05
CA LEU A 23 2.72 -14.50 -4.74
C LEU A 23 4.04 -14.53 -3.99
N ASN A 24 4.16 -13.67 -3.00
CA ASN A 24 5.39 -13.52 -2.22
C ASN A 24 5.06 -13.26 -0.76
N TYR A 25 5.91 -13.73 0.12
CA TYR A 25 6.02 -13.10 1.42
C TYR A 25 6.65 -11.73 1.22
N THR A 26 6.24 -10.77 2.05
CA THR A 26 6.80 -9.43 2.00
C THR A 26 7.45 -9.08 3.32
N LYS A 27 8.56 -8.39 3.25
CA LYS A 27 9.30 -7.91 4.40
C LYS A 27 9.94 -6.58 4.03
N GLY A 28 9.88 -5.63 4.94
CA GLY A 28 10.44 -4.33 4.68
C GLY A 28 10.30 -3.43 5.88
N LYS A 29 10.25 -2.14 5.60
CA LYS A 29 10.17 -1.13 6.65
C LYS A 29 9.20 -0.02 6.24
N ILE A 30 8.64 0.63 7.25
CA ILE A 30 7.82 1.82 7.07
C ILE A 30 8.76 2.99 6.78
N ILE A 31 8.52 3.71 5.69
CA ILE A 31 9.33 4.87 5.31
C ILE A 31 8.57 6.18 5.39
N SER A 32 7.24 6.13 5.50
CA SER A 32 6.42 7.34 5.62
C SER A 32 5.26 7.09 6.56
N LYS A 33 4.98 8.07 7.41
CA LYS A 33 3.81 8.06 8.29
C LYS A 33 2.53 7.89 7.45
N ASN A 34 1.62 7.05 7.94
CA ASN A 34 0.37 6.76 7.23
C ASN A 34 -0.72 6.41 8.24
N ILE A 35 -1.92 6.05 7.75
CA ILE A 35 -3.08 5.86 8.62
C ILE A 35 -2.95 4.67 9.59
N ILE A 36 -2.05 3.72 9.32
CA ILE A 36 -1.86 2.53 10.16
C ILE A 36 -0.52 2.52 10.90
N SER A 37 0.40 3.44 10.57
CA SER A 37 1.67 3.49 11.29
C SER A 37 2.25 4.90 11.26
N ASP A 38 2.88 5.28 12.36
CA ASP A 38 3.49 6.58 12.52
C ASP A 38 4.99 6.52 12.86
N ASN A 39 5.53 5.33 13.01
CA ASN A 39 6.94 5.11 13.35
C ASN A 39 7.60 4.19 12.33
N GLU A 40 8.88 4.45 12.09
CA GLU A 40 9.70 3.56 11.28
C GLU A 40 9.91 2.25 12.03
N HIS A 41 9.45 1.15 11.44
CA HIS A 41 9.63 -0.18 11.98
C HIS A 41 9.49 -1.22 10.86
N GLU A 42 9.90 -2.45 11.17
CA GLU A 42 9.82 -3.55 10.22
C GLU A 42 8.36 -3.98 10.01
N LEU A 43 8.03 -4.29 8.76
CA LEU A 43 6.73 -4.85 8.42
C LEU A 43 6.90 -6.23 7.80
N ARG A 44 5.87 -7.06 7.96
CA ARG A 44 5.78 -8.38 7.35
C ARG A 44 4.37 -8.62 6.86
N GLY A 45 4.26 -9.31 5.74
CA GLY A 45 2.98 -9.65 5.17
C GLY A 45 3.14 -10.57 3.98
N HIS A 46 2.17 -10.51 3.10
CA HIS A 46 2.23 -11.25 1.84
C HIS A 46 1.52 -10.48 0.75
N GLU A 47 1.86 -10.76 -0.49
CA GLU A 47 1.14 -10.22 -1.64
C GLU A 47 0.67 -11.36 -2.52
N PHE A 48 -0.53 -11.21 -3.07
CA PHE A 48 -1.12 -12.15 -4.01
C PHE A 48 -1.96 -11.33 -4.99
N HIS A 49 -1.45 -11.17 -6.21
CA HIS A 49 -2.19 -10.41 -7.22
C HIS A 49 -1.77 -10.78 -8.63
N TYR A 50 -2.70 -10.61 -9.56
CA TYR A 50 -2.46 -10.74 -10.98
C TYR A 50 -2.29 -9.38 -11.65
N SER A 51 -2.85 -8.34 -11.06
CA SER A 51 -2.73 -6.98 -11.60
C SER A 51 -1.40 -6.36 -11.20
N GLU A 52 -1.02 -5.34 -11.93
CA GLU A 52 0.13 -4.49 -11.58
C GLU A 52 -0.22 -3.05 -11.94
N LEU A 53 0.45 -2.10 -11.32
CA LEU A 53 0.32 -0.72 -11.72
C LEU A 53 1.12 -0.49 -12.99
N ASP A 54 0.41 -0.14 -14.07
CA ASP A 54 1.02 0.17 -15.35
C ASP A 54 1.68 1.55 -15.31
N SER A 55 1.05 2.48 -14.62
CA SER A 55 1.61 3.81 -14.40
C SER A 55 1.17 4.35 -13.05
N VAL A 56 2.02 5.16 -12.45
CA VAL A 56 1.76 5.88 -11.21
C VAL A 56 2.48 7.23 -11.29
N SER A 57 1.84 8.27 -10.79
CA SER A 57 2.40 9.62 -10.81
C SER A 57 3.79 9.66 -10.16
N SER A 58 4.71 10.44 -10.74
CA SER A 58 6.09 10.55 -10.24
C SER A 58 6.17 11.19 -8.84
N ASP A 59 5.14 11.94 -8.44
CA ASP A 59 5.08 12.55 -7.11
C ASP A 59 4.34 11.69 -6.09
N SER A 60 4.03 10.45 -6.43
CA SER A 60 3.38 9.51 -5.52
C SER A 60 4.24 9.23 -4.30
N LYS A 61 3.57 9.16 -3.14
CA LYS A 61 4.22 8.87 -1.87
C LYS A 61 3.93 7.45 -1.44
N PHE A 62 4.96 6.73 -1.04
CA PHE A 62 4.86 5.35 -0.60
C PHE A 62 5.11 5.23 0.89
N ALA A 63 4.37 4.33 1.53
CA ALA A 63 4.49 4.07 2.96
C ALA A 63 5.62 3.09 3.30
N TYR A 64 5.90 2.16 2.40
CA TYR A 64 6.79 1.02 2.67
C TYR A 64 7.91 0.91 1.64
N GLU A 65 9.05 0.40 2.10
CA GLU A 65 10.12 -0.07 1.22
C GLU A 65 10.39 -1.53 1.56
N LEU A 66 10.34 -2.40 0.54
CA LEU A 66 10.41 -3.85 0.72
C LEU A 66 11.82 -4.37 0.46
N ASP A 67 12.32 -5.19 1.38
CA ASP A 67 13.53 -5.99 1.16
C ASP A 67 13.20 -7.29 0.46
N VAL A 68 12.00 -7.82 0.71
CA VAL A 68 11.47 -9.02 0.09
C VAL A 68 10.07 -8.69 -0.43
N GLY A 69 9.77 -9.10 -1.67
CA GLY A 69 8.51 -8.82 -2.33
C GLY A 69 8.66 -7.78 -3.43
N GLU A 70 7.63 -7.60 -4.22
CA GLU A 70 7.65 -6.69 -5.36
C GLU A 70 6.99 -5.34 -5.07
N GLY A 71 5.84 -5.36 -4.40
CA GLY A 71 5.09 -4.14 -4.13
C GLY A 71 4.47 -3.54 -5.39
N ILE A 72 4.32 -2.23 -5.39
CA ILE A 72 3.72 -1.47 -6.47
C ILE A 72 4.76 -1.08 -7.52
N LYS A 73 5.89 -0.52 -7.08
CA LYS A 73 6.92 -0.01 -7.99
C LYS A 73 8.25 0.08 -7.25
N ASN A 74 9.32 -0.46 -7.88
CA ASN A 74 10.69 -0.37 -7.34
C ASN A 74 10.79 -0.85 -5.88
N HIS A 75 10.12 -1.96 -5.56
CA HIS A 75 10.08 -2.52 -4.22
C HIS A 75 9.46 -1.59 -3.18
N LYS A 76 8.63 -0.66 -3.61
CA LYS A 76 7.84 0.21 -2.73
C LYS A 76 6.38 -0.14 -2.81
N ASP A 77 5.69 -0.02 -1.70
CA ASP A 77 4.27 -0.33 -1.61
C ASP A 77 3.58 0.66 -0.67
N GLY A 78 2.25 0.61 -0.65
CA GLY A 78 1.51 1.50 0.22
C GLY A 78 1.41 2.93 -0.32
N LEU A 79 0.63 3.14 -1.38
CA LEU A 79 0.35 4.50 -1.87
C LEU A 79 -0.41 5.30 -0.81
N ILE A 80 0.04 6.50 -0.56
CA ILE A 80 -0.56 7.40 0.43
C ILE A 80 -1.16 8.60 -0.29
N GLN A 81 -2.41 8.92 0.06
CA GLN A 81 -3.02 10.21 -0.29
C GLN A 81 -3.96 10.61 0.84
N ASN A 82 -3.64 11.72 1.51
CA ASN A 82 -4.37 12.17 2.70
C ASN A 82 -4.43 11.04 3.74
N ASN A 83 -5.61 10.66 4.18
CA ASN A 83 -5.82 9.58 5.16
C ASN A 83 -6.07 8.22 4.50
N THR A 84 -5.69 8.06 3.24
CA THR A 84 -5.89 6.83 2.50
C THR A 84 -4.56 6.11 2.27
N LEU A 85 -4.60 4.81 2.44
CA LEU A 85 -3.47 3.92 2.17
C LEU A 85 -3.94 2.79 1.28
N ALA A 86 -3.25 2.56 0.19
CA ALA A 86 -3.56 1.47 -0.73
C ALA A 86 -2.31 0.66 -1.02
N SER A 87 -2.38 -0.64 -0.88
CA SER A 87 -1.22 -1.51 -1.09
C SER A 87 -1.61 -2.84 -1.72
N TYR A 88 -0.65 -3.46 -2.37
CA TYR A 88 -0.76 -4.87 -2.76
C TYR A 88 -0.46 -5.78 -1.58
N GLY A 89 0.40 -5.35 -0.68
CA GLY A 89 0.77 -6.14 0.49
C GLY A 89 -0.35 -6.22 1.51
N HIS A 90 -0.60 -7.44 1.99
CA HIS A 90 -1.53 -7.72 3.07
C HIS A 90 -0.71 -7.82 4.35
N LEU A 91 -0.91 -6.89 5.26
CA LEU A 91 -0.19 -6.87 6.54
C LEU A 91 -0.95 -7.67 7.59
N TYR A 92 -0.20 -8.37 8.41
CA TYR A 92 -0.77 -9.07 9.55
C TYR A 92 -0.92 -8.07 10.71
N PHE A 93 -2.12 -7.59 10.91
CA PHE A 93 -2.39 -6.49 11.84
C PHE A 93 -2.03 -6.80 13.29
N ASP A 94 -2.08 -8.08 13.67
CA ASP A 94 -1.71 -8.49 15.03
C ASP A 94 -0.20 -8.49 15.27
N SER A 95 0.61 -8.43 14.22
CA SER A 95 2.06 -8.46 14.36
C SER A 95 2.67 -7.14 14.81
N SER A 96 1.86 -6.08 14.89
CA SER A 96 2.32 -4.75 15.26
C SER A 96 1.13 -3.94 15.77
N ASN A 97 1.31 -2.64 15.91
CA ASN A 97 0.28 -1.73 16.43
C ASN A 97 -0.65 -1.16 15.34
N TYR A 98 -0.75 -1.81 14.19
CA TYR A 98 -1.50 -1.27 13.05
C TYR A 98 -2.97 -0.97 13.38
N ALA A 99 -3.67 -1.91 13.99
CA ALA A 99 -5.08 -1.73 14.33
C ALA A 99 -5.25 -0.59 15.34
N LYS A 100 -4.38 -0.53 16.33
CA LYS A 100 -4.43 0.49 17.39
C LYS A 100 -4.20 1.88 16.81
N ILE A 101 -3.21 2.02 15.96
CA ILE A 101 -2.88 3.30 15.31
C ILE A 101 -4.01 3.73 14.38
N PHE A 102 -4.57 2.80 13.62
CA PHE A 102 -5.70 3.08 12.75
C PHE A 102 -6.89 3.63 13.52
N VAL A 103 -7.28 2.96 14.60
CA VAL A 103 -8.41 3.41 15.44
C VAL A 103 -8.12 4.79 16.05
N LYS A 104 -6.91 5.00 16.54
CA LYS A 104 -6.49 6.29 17.09
C LYS A 104 -6.63 7.41 16.05
N ASN A 105 -6.21 7.15 14.82
CA ASN A 105 -6.30 8.14 13.73
C ASN A 105 -7.76 8.41 13.35
N CYS A 106 -8.61 7.40 13.37
CA CYS A 106 -10.04 7.57 13.13
C CYS A 106 -10.70 8.45 14.21
N ILE A 107 -10.34 8.24 15.46
CA ILE A 107 -10.84 9.04 16.58
C ILE A 107 -10.40 10.50 16.41
N SER A 108 -9.13 10.72 16.10
CA SER A 108 -8.61 12.09 15.87
C SER A 108 -9.34 12.79 14.73
N TYR A 109 -9.61 12.06 13.65
CA TYR A 109 -10.34 12.61 12.51
C TYR A 109 -11.78 13.00 12.91
N SER A 110 -12.45 12.18 13.69
CA SER A 110 -13.83 12.42 14.09
C SER A 110 -14.00 13.64 14.99
N LYS A 111 -12.93 14.13 15.57
CA LYS A 111 -12.96 15.30 16.48
C LYS A 111 -12.69 16.62 15.75
N ARG A 112 -12.57 16.60 14.46
CA ARG A 112 -12.33 17.82 13.67
C ARG A 112 -13.53 18.75 13.62
#